data_28a4a37045caea2d5f6ca61f8617e94e
#
_entry.id   28a4a37045caea2d5f6ca61f8617e94e
#
_cell.length_a   1.000
_cell.length_b   1.000
_cell.length_c   1.000
_cell.angle_alpha   90.00
_cell.angle_beta   90.00
_cell.angle_gamma   90.00
#
_symmetry.space_group_name_H-M   'P 1'
#
loop_
_entity.id
_entity.type
_entity.pdbx_description
1 polymer ?
#
loop_
_entity_poly.entity_id
_entity_poly.type
_entity_poly.pdbx_seq_one_letter_code
_entity_poly.pdbx_strand_id
1 'polypeptide(L)'
;MTPKTLRITTAEAIVRYLIAQRTVVDGKDVPLFPGVYGIFGHGNVTALGHSLETHRDEIPVWRGQNEQGMGLAAAAFAKASRRQQIMVATSSIGPGATNMVTAAGVAMSNRLPVLFLSGDTFVSRLPDPVLQQVEHFGTPSITVNDAFKPVVRYWDRITHPAQILSSLPQAVATMLDPGDCGPAFIGLPQDIAAEAYDFPEAFFDTHVHTIPRPRPDLTQLAK
;
A
#
# COMPACT_ATOMS: atom_id res chain seq x y z
N MET A 1 -30.99 -7.26 8.57
CA MET A 1 -29.93 -8.04 9.26
C MET A 1 -28.75 -7.09 9.50
N THR A 2 -28.26 -6.98 10.72
CA THR A 2 -27.05 -6.22 10.99
C THR A 2 -25.88 -6.86 10.26
N PRO A 3 -25.07 -6.14 9.49
CA PRO A 3 -23.93 -6.73 8.83
C PRO A 3 -22.98 -7.35 9.87
N LYS A 4 -22.45 -8.52 9.57
CA LYS A 4 -21.45 -9.14 10.44
C LYS A 4 -20.17 -8.32 10.38
N THR A 5 -19.56 -8.11 11.53
CA THR A 5 -18.32 -7.36 11.67
C THR A 5 -17.26 -8.18 12.39
N LEU A 6 -16.00 -7.91 12.06
CA LEU A 6 -14.84 -8.47 12.72
C LEU A 6 -14.08 -7.35 13.41
N ARG A 7 -13.88 -7.46 14.74
CA ARG A 7 -13.11 -6.49 15.51
C ARG A 7 -11.64 -6.84 15.50
N ILE A 8 -10.89 -6.10 14.71
CA ILE A 8 -9.42 -6.29 14.53
C ILE A 8 -8.74 -4.93 14.41
N THR A 9 -7.40 -4.90 14.51
CA THR A 9 -6.64 -3.67 14.30
C THR A 9 -6.68 -3.22 12.83
N THR A 10 -6.47 -1.94 12.60
CA THR A 10 -6.40 -1.39 11.23
C THR A 10 -5.29 -2.06 10.41
N ALA A 11 -4.13 -2.32 11.03
CA ALA A 11 -3.04 -3.03 10.36
C ALA A 11 -3.42 -4.46 9.96
N GLU A 12 -4.07 -5.19 10.85
CA GLU A 12 -4.59 -6.55 10.55
C GLU A 12 -5.62 -6.51 9.42
N ALA A 13 -6.51 -5.52 9.42
CA ALA A 13 -7.50 -5.37 8.37
C ALA A 13 -6.85 -5.07 7.01
N ILE A 14 -5.79 -4.24 6.97
CA ILE A 14 -5.03 -3.98 5.74
C ILE A 14 -4.41 -5.29 5.22
N VAL A 15 -3.74 -6.06 6.07
CA VAL A 15 -3.08 -7.31 5.66
C VAL A 15 -4.10 -8.31 5.12
N ARG A 16 -5.21 -8.53 5.80
CA ARG A 16 -6.29 -9.42 5.33
C ARG A 16 -6.91 -8.97 4.02
N TYR A 17 -7.11 -7.66 3.86
CA TYR A 17 -7.59 -7.11 2.59
C TYR A 17 -6.61 -7.42 1.44
N LEU A 18 -5.32 -7.21 1.64
CA LEU A 18 -4.30 -7.48 0.61
C LEU A 18 -4.26 -8.96 0.21
N ILE A 19 -4.37 -9.87 1.19
CA ILE A 19 -4.42 -11.33 0.96
C ILE A 19 -5.65 -11.72 0.12
N ALA A 20 -6.79 -11.08 0.39
CA ALA A 20 -8.05 -11.36 -0.30
C ALA A 20 -8.05 -10.91 -1.78
N GLN A 21 -7.13 -10.03 -2.20
CA GLN A 21 -7.06 -9.55 -3.57
C GLN A 21 -6.33 -10.55 -4.47
N ARG A 22 -6.96 -10.97 -5.52
CA ARG A 22 -6.44 -11.97 -6.46
C ARG A 22 -6.53 -11.47 -7.90
N THR A 23 -5.80 -12.11 -8.79
CA THR A 23 -5.83 -11.82 -10.22
C THR A 23 -5.58 -13.10 -11.04
N VAL A 24 -5.80 -13.04 -12.34
CA VAL A 24 -5.54 -14.17 -13.24
C VAL A 24 -4.32 -13.87 -14.11
N VAL A 25 -3.28 -14.68 -13.97
CA VAL A 25 -2.06 -14.62 -14.79
C VAL A 25 -1.89 -15.94 -15.53
N ASP A 26 -1.85 -15.86 -16.86
CA ASP A 26 -1.72 -17.04 -17.76
C ASP A 26 -2.75 -18.16 -17.43
N GLY A 27 -3.99 -17.76 -17.11
CA GLY A 27 -5.09 -18.66 -16.78
C GLY A 27 -5.08 -19.23 -15.37
N LYS A 28 -4.12 -18.83 -14.53
CA LYS A 28 -4.03 -19.25 -13.13
C LYS A 28 -4.48 -18.13 -12.19
N ASP A 29 -5.29 -18.49 -11.22
CA ASP A 29 -5.63 -17.62 -10.10
C ASP A 29 -4.41 -17.48 -9.16
N VAL A 30 -3.94 -16.25 -8.97
CA VAL A 30 -2.76 -15.93 -8.17
C VAL A 30 -3.03 -14.71 -7.27
N PRO A 31 -2.28 -14.53 -6.17
CA PRO A 31 -2.37 -13.30 -5.38
C PRO A 31 -2.10 -12.06 -6.25
N LEU A 32 -2.91 -11.02 -6.09
CA LEU A 32 -2.61 -9.70 -6.68
C LEU A 32 -1.37 -9.09 -6.00
N PHE A 33 -1.26 -9.28 -4.68
CA PHE A 33 -0.14 -8.88 -3.85
C PHE A 33 0.67 -10.11 -3.42
N PRO A 34 1.68 -10.54 -4.18
CA PRO A 34 2.42 -11.78 -3.88
C PRO A 34 3.38 -11.64 -2.71
N GLY A 35 3.56 -10.42 -2.17
CA GLY A 35 4.37 -10.21 -0.98
C GLY A 35 4.72 -8.75 -0.70
N VAL A 36 5.51 -8.56 0.34
CA VAL A 36 5.89 -7.26 0.89
C VAL A 36 7.40 -7.15 1.02
N TYR A 37 7.97 -6.06 0.54
CA TYR A 37 9.31 -5.62 0.95
C TYR A 37 9.17 -4.70 2.16
N GLY A 38 9.88 -5.00 3.27
CA GLY A 38 9.69 -4.26 4.51
C GLY A 38 10.95 -3.93 5.30
N ILE A 39 11.04 -2.69 5.76
CA ILE A 39 11.91 -2.24 6.86
C ILE A 39 11.03 -1.47 7.83
N PHE A 40 10.51 -2.15 8.86
CA PHE A 40 9.42 -1.60 9.67
C PHE A 40 9.86 -0.46 10.59
N GLY A 41 11.04 -0.55 11.21
CA GLY A 41 11.42 0.39 12.26
C GLY A 41 10.36 0.48 13.38
N HIS A 42 10.45 1.50 14.24
CA HIS A 42 9.50 1.68 15.33
C HIS A 42 8.09 2.13 14.86
N GLY A 43 7.98 2.75 13.68
CA GLY A 43 6.75 3.37 13.21
C GLY A 43 5.63 2.39 12.87
N ASN A 44 5.97 1.15 12.47
CA ASN A 44 4.95 0.18 12.06
C ASN A 44 5.27 -1.29 12.39
N VAL A 45 6.35 -1.55 13.17
CA VAL A 45 6.71 -2.95 13.52
C VAL A 45 5.68 -3.61 14.43
N THR A 46 5.15 -2.88 15.41
CA THR A 46 4.23 -3.42 16.44
C THR A 46 2.83 -3.68 15.92
N ALA A 47 2.41 -3.04 14.85
CA ALA A 47 1.08 -3.24 14.25
C ALA A 47 1.20 -3.96 12.91
N LEU A 48 1.69 -3.30 11.87
CA LEU A 48 1.76 -3.86 10.53
C LEU A 48 2.76 -5.03 10.46
N GLY A 49 3.94 -4.90 11.07
CA GLY A 49 4.94 -5.96 11.09
C GLY A 49 4.43 -7.21 11.82
N HIS A 50 3.73 -7.03 12.94
CA HIS A 50 3.10 -8.15 13.67
C HIS A 50 2.02 -8.85 12.82
N SER A 51 1.14 -8.08 12.18
CA SER A 51 0.10 -8.64 11.32
C SER A 51 0.68 -9.41 10.13
N LEU A 52 1.71 -8.88 9.48
CA LEU A 52 2.40 -9.57 8.39
C LEU A 52 3.12 -10.85 8.86
N GLU A 53 3.71 -10.85 10.05
CA GLU A 53 4.33 -12.07 10.61
C GLU A 53 3.28 -13.14 10.92
N THR A 54 2.09 -12.74 11.38
CA THR A 54 0.98 -13.66 11.63
C THR A 54 0.51 -14.35 10.33
N HIS A 55 0.57 -13.65 9.21
CA HIS A 55 0.13 -14.11 7.89
C HIS A 55 1.29 -14.43 6.93
N ARG A 56 2.48 -14.70 7.42
CA ARG A 56 3.69 -14.89 6.61
C ARG A 56 3.60 -15.99 5.55
N ASP A 57 2.75 -17.00 5.77
CA ASP A 57 2.54 -18.09 4.82
C ASP A 57 1.60 -17.71 3.66
N GLU A 58 0.80 -16.65 3.83
CA GLU A 58 -0.13 -16.14 2.83
C GLU A 58 0.42 -14.93 2.07
N ILE A 59 1.16 -14.05 2.77
CA ILE A 59 1.79 -12.86 2.22
C ILE A 59 3.22 -12.70 2.74
N PRO A 60 4.22 -13.34 2.12
CA PRO A 60 5.60 -13.35 2.59
C PRO A 60 6.22 -11.95 2.61
N VAL A 61 7.13 -11.76 3.56
CA VAL A 61 7.87 -10.50 3.75
C VAL A 61 9.35 -10.71 3.48
N TRP A 62 9.94 -9.84 2.67
CA TRP A 62 11.38 -9.79 2.42
C TRP A 62 11.97 -8.49 2.93
N ARG A 63 13.02 -8.58 3.71
CA ARG A 63 13.76 -7.43 4.20
C ARG A 63 14.75 -6.96 3.12
N GLY A 64 14.67 -5.67 2.75
CA GLY A 64 15.66 -5.03 1.89
C GLY A 64 16.86 -4.48 2.65
N GLN A 65 17.88 -4.03 1.92
CA GLN A 65 19.06 -3.36 2.49
C GLN A 65 18.77 -1.89 2.83
N ASN A 66 17.90 -1.25 2.04
CA ASN A 66 17.40 0.09 2.27
C ASN A 66 16.04 0.26 1.57
N GLU A 67 15.30 1.29 1.96
CA GLU A 67 13.92 1.51 1.53
C GLU A 67 13.84 1.90 0.05
N GLN A 68 14.78 2.69 -0.47
CA GLN A 68 14.82 3.03 -1.89
C GLN A 68 15.01 1.77 -2.75
N GLY A 69 15.93 0.90 -2.36
CA GLY A 69 16.18 -0.37 -3.05
C GLY A 69 14.95 -1.27 -3.06
N MET A 70 14.20 -1.34 -1.95
CA MET A 70 12.94 -2.09 -1.87
C MET A 70 11.89 -1.53 -2.83
N GLY A 71 11.69 -0.22 -2.82
CA GLY A 71 10.74 0.42 -3.74
C GLY A 71 11.12 0.23 -5.21
N LEU A 72 12.42 0.31 -5.55
CA LEU A 72 12.90 0.02 -6.91
C LEU A 72 12.73 -1.46 -7.29
N ALA A 73 12.94 -2.39 -6.35
CA ALA A 73 12.67 -3.81 -6.58
C ALA A 73 11.18 -4.08 -6.83
N ALA A 74 10.29 -3.41 -6.08
CA ALA A 74 8.84 -3.48 -6.31
C ALA A 74 8.46 -2.94 -7.70
N ALA A 75 9.05 -1.82 -8.12
CA ALA A 75 8.84 -1.27 -9.46
C ALA A 75 9.37 -2.20 -10.56
N ALA A 76 10.55 -2.81 -10.36
CA ALA A 76 11.12 -3.79 -11.29
C ALA A 76 10.23 -5.05 -11.40
N PHE A 77 9.69 -5.53 -10.27
CA PHE A 77 8.74 -6.64 -10.26
C PHE A 77 7.47 -6.30 -11.06
N ALA A 78 6.88 -5.13 -10.85
CA ALA A 78 5.70 -4.69 -11.59
C ALA A 78 5.96 -4.63 -13.11
N LYS A 79 7.17 -4.22 -13.51
CA LYS A 79 7.60 -4.22 -14.92
C LYS A 79 7.76 -5.64 -15.44
N ALA A 80 8.44 -6.53 -14.72
CA ALA A 80 8.68 -7.91 -15.09
C ALA A 80 7.37 -8.72 -15.18
N SER A 81 6.44 -8.51 -14.25
CA SER A 81 5.10 -9.11 -14.24
C SER A 81 4.12 -8.47 -15.23
N ARG A 82 4.58 -7.51 -16.05
CA ARG A 82 3.72 -6.79 -17.01
C ARG A 82 2.51 -6.12 -16.36
N ARG A 83 2.69 -5.60 -15.15
CA ARG A 83 1.65 -4.96 -14.30
C ARG A 83 0.50 -5.90 -13.90
N GLN A 84 0.73 -7.20 -13.91
CA GLN A 84 -0.32 -8.19 -13.56
C GLN A 84 -0.37 -8.47 -12.05
N GLN A 85 0.70 -8.17 -11.34
CA GLN A 85 0.80 -8.30 -9.89
C GLN A 85 1.51 -7.07 -9.30
N ILE A 86 1.29 -6.81 -8.02
CA ILE A 86 1.71 -5.60 -7.32
C ILE A 86 2.50 -5.99 -6.08
N MET A 87 3.73 -5.51 -5.94
CA MET A 87 4.45 -5.62 -4.67
C MET A 87 4.11 -4.47 -3.75
N VAL A 88 4.07 -4.76 -2.47
CA VAL A 88 4.01 -3.76 -1.42
C VAL A 88 5.43 -3.39 -0.99
N ALA A 89 5.72 -2.11 -0.81
CA ALA A 89 6.95 -1.64 -0.18
C ALA A 89 6.57 -0.85 1.07
N THR A 90 7.00 -1.33 2.24
CA THR A 90 6.70 -0.67 3.50
C THR A 90 7.95 -0.25 4.25
N SER A 91 7.89 0.92 4.86
CA SER A 91 8.98 1.48 5.63
C SER A 91 8.49 2.03 6.96
N SER A 92 9.44 2.31 7.83
CA SER A 92 9.20 3.15 9.00
C SER A 92 8.78 4.56 8.58
N ILE A 93 8.46 5.37 9.55
CA ILE A 93 8.15 6.78 9.44
C ILE A 93 9.42 7.63 9.17
N GLY A 94 9.25 8.87 8.78
CA GLY A 94 10.31 9.87 8.70
C GLY A 94 11.33 9.56 7.60
N PRO A 95 12.64 9.47 7.93
CA PRO A 95 13.69 9.21 6.94
C PRO A 95 13.51 7.92 6.16
N GLY A 96 12.97 6.86 6.76
CA GLY A 96 12.65 5.61 6.07
C GLY A 96 11.60 5.82 4.98
N ALA A 97 10.54 6.58 5.28
CA ALA A 97 9.52 6.93 4.30
C ALA A 97 10.12 7.79 3.17
N THR A 98 10.83 8.87 3.49
CA THR A 98 11.40 9.77 2.46
C THR A 98 12.38 9.06 1.55
N ASN A 99 13.08 8.03 2.04
CA ASN A 99 14.00 7.23 1.23
C ASN A 99 13.29 6.43 0.11
N MET A 100 11.96 6.23 0.19
CA MET A 100 11.18 5.59 -0.88
C MET A 100 10.69 6.57 -1.96
N VAL A 101 10.75 7.88 -1.75
CA VAL A 101 10.19 8.90 -2.67
C VAL A 101 10.78 8.79 -4.07
N THR A 102 12.09 8.56 -4.19
CA THR A 102 12.75 8.36 -5.49
C THR A 102 12.18 7.14 -6.22
N ALA A 103 11.98 6.04 -5.51
CA ALA A 103 11.40 4.82 -6.10
C ALA A 103 9.95 5.04 -6.53
N ALA A 104 9.16 5.81 -5.76
CA ALA A 104 7.81 6.20 -6.15
C ALA A 104 7.82 7.03 -7.44
N GLY A 105 8.75 8.00 -7.56
CA GLY A 105 8.94 8.79 -8.78
C GLY A 105 9.30 7.93 -10.00
N VAL A 106 10.15 6.90 -9.83
CA VAL A 106 10.45 5.93 -10.89
C VAL A 106 9.22 5.13 -11.29
N ALA A 107 8.46 4.63 -10.31
CA ALA A 107 7.23 3.89 -10.57
C ALA A 107 6.19 4.79 -11.28
N MET A 108 6.04 6.05 -10.84
CA MET A 108 5.12 7.03 -11.40
C MET A 108 5.44 7.33 -12.87
N SER A 109 6.70 7.65 -13.18
CA SER A 109 7.13 7.99 -14.54
C SER A 109 7.01 6.82 -15.52
N ASN A 110 7.11 5.59 -15.03
CA ASN A 110 7.00 4.36 -15.84
C ASN A 110 5.59 3.74 -15.79
N ARG A 111 4.63 4.37 -15.09
CA ARG A 111 3.27 3.85 -14.90
C ARG A 111 3.26 2.42 -14.35
N LEU A 112 4.05 2.17 -13.30
CA LEU A 112 4.18 0.86 -12.66
C LEU A 112 3.37 0.83 -11.35
N PRO A 113 2.51 -0.18 -11.15
CA PRO A 113 1.75 -0.34 -9.93
C PRO A 113 2.67 -0.81 -8.80
N VAL A 114 2.77 -0.02 -7.76
CA VAL A 114 3.46 -0.34 -6.49
C VAL A 114 2.62 0.25 -5.36
N LEU A 115 2.35 -0.54 -4.34
CA LEU A 115 1.73 -0.02 -3.14
C LEU A 115 2.83 0.37 -2.14
N PHE A 116 3.01 1.67 -1.93
CA PHE A 116 3.83 2.21 -0.86
C PHE A 116 2.97 2.37 0.40
N LEU A 117 3.40 1.73 1.48
CA LEU A 117 2.72 1.77 2.77
C LEU A 117 3.74 2.18 3.83
N SER A 118 3.57 3.35 4.41
CA SER A 118 4.54 3.89 5.37
C SER A 118 3.89 4.24 6.69
N GLY A 119 4.63 4.11 7.79
CA GLY A 119 4.26 4.75 9.04
C GLY A 119 4.09 6.27 8.86
N ASP A 120 3.26 6.89 9.70
CA ASP A 120 3.06 8.33 9.72
C ASP A 120 2.98 8.84 11.16
N THR A 121 3.05 10.16 11.33
CA THR A 121 2.96 10.81 12.64
C THR A 121 1.64 10.46 13.34
N PHE A 122 1.67 10.47 14.67
CA PHE A 122 0.46 10.24 15.47
C PHE A 122 -0.64 11.24 15.12
N VAL A 123 -1.83 10.75 14.84
CA VAL A 123 -3.00 11.61 14.60
C VAL A 123 -3.35 12.41 15.85
N SER A 124 -3.23 11.77 17.02
CA SER A 124 -3.50 12.40 18.31
C SER A 124 -2.48 13.49 18.68
N ARG A 125 -1.25 13.43 18.16
CA ARG A 125 -0.10 14.32 18.46
C ARG A 125 0.28 14.37 19.94
N LEU A 126 -0.32 13.55 20.79
CA LEU A 126 -0.07 13.54 22.23
C LEU A 126 1.38 13.17 22.59
N PRO A 127 2.03 12.20 21.92
CA PRO A 127 3.41 11.80 22.23
C PRO A 127 4.48 12.66 21.54
N ASP A 128 4.10 13.71 20.77
CA ASP A 128 5.08 14.53 20.05
C ASP A 128 6.03 15.29 21.00
N PRO A 129 7.34 15.36 20.73
CA PRO A 129 8.03 14.73 19.59
C PRO A 129 8.30 13.23 19.78
N VAL A 130 8.24 12.49 18.70
CA VAL A 130 8.52 11.05 18.66
C VAL A 130 9.75 10.77 17.80
N LEU A 131 10.52 9.75 18.15
CA LEU A 131 11.73 9.34 17.40
C LEU A 131 11.46 9.25 15.90
N GLN A 132 12.24 9.97 15.10
CA GLN A 132 12.24 9.95 13.63
C GLN A 132 10.92 10.37 12.93
N GLN A 133 9.92 10.88 13.63
CA GLN A 133 8.68 11.32 12.98
C GLN A 133 8.84 12.58 12.13
N VAL A 134 9.84 13.40 12.43
CA VAL A 134 10.11 14.65 11.71
C VAL A 134 8.88 15.56 11.72
N GLU A 135 8.32 15.79 12.91
CA GLU A 135 7.13 16.64 13.10
C GLU A 135 7.39 18.07 12.65
N HIS A 136 6.37 18.67 12.08
CA HIS A 136 6.42 20.05 11.63
C HIS A 136 5.56 20.93 12.54
N PHE A 137 6.12 21.38 13.67
CA PHE A 137 5.35 22.11 14.70
C PHE A 137 4.71 23.41 14.21
N GLY A 138 5.31 24.08 13.22
CA GLY A 138 4.75 25.28 12.58
C GLY A 138 3.59 24.97 11.64
N THR A 139 3.43 23.73 11.16
CA THR A 139 2.36 23.29 10.27
C THR A 139 2.01 21.83 10.58
N PRO A 140 1.32 21.57 11.69
CA PRO A 140 1.13 20.21 12.24
C PRO A 140 0.35 19.24 11.34
N SER A 141 -0.31 19.72 10.29
CA SER A 141 -1.01 18.89 9.31
C SER A 141 -0.09 18.32 8.22
N ILE A 142 1.15 18.81 8.11
CA ILE A 142 2.14 18.33 7.15
C ILE A 142 3.02 17.28 7.84
N THR A 143 3.27 16.17 7.14
CA THR A 143 4.26 15.17 7.52
C THR A 143 5.21 14.91 6.35
N VAL A 144 6.31 14.19 6.57
CA VAL A 144 7.23 13.82 5.49
C VAL A 144 6.55 13.02 4.38
N ASN A 145 5.45 12.35 4.69
CA ASN A 145 4.68 11.55 3.73
C ASN A 145 3.97 12.42 2.68
N ASP A 146 3.81 13.73 2.91
CA ASP A 146 3.32 14.66 1.90
C ASP A 146 4.26 14.77 0.68
N ALA A 147 5.53 14.39 0.83
CA ALA A 147 6.50 14.33 -0.28
C ALA A 147 6.14 13.28 -1.35
N PHE A 148 5.27 12.33 -1.04
CA PHE A 148 4.79 11.37 -2.04
C PHE A 148 3.70 11.94 -2.96
N LYS A 149 2.97 12.97 -2.55
CA LYS A 149 1.85 13.52 -3.33
C LYS A 149 2.16 13.78 -4.80
N PRO A 150 3.29 14.42 -5.16
CA PRO A 150 3.62 14.69 -6.56
C PRO A 150 4.16 13.48 -7.34
N VAL A 151 4.45 12.34 -6.68
CA VAL A 151 5.13 11.19 -7.28
C VAL A 151 4.33 9.88 -7.20
N VAL A 152 3.03 9.97 -6.88
CA VAL A 152 2.11 8.83 -6.89
C VAL A 152 0.80 9.19 -7.58
N ARG A 153 0.05 8.18 -8.05
CA ARG A 153 -1.27 8.36 -8.66
C ARG A 153 -2.39 8.40 -7.64
N TYR A 154 -2.22 7.70 -6.54
CA TYR A 154 -3.15 7.72 -5.41
C TYR A 154 -2.38 8.00 -4.13
N TRP A 155 -2.88 8.89 -3.30
CA TRP A 155 -2.29 9.23 -2.00
C TRP A 155 -3.39 9.39 -0.97
N ASP A 156 -3.22 8.73 0.18
CA ASP A 156 -4.09 8.94 1.33
C ASP A 156 -3.31 8.82 2.64
N ARG A 157 -3.84 9.46 3.70
CA ARG A 157 -3.39 9.33 5.08
C ARG A 157 -4.56 8.85 5.92
N ILE A 158 -4.41 7.70 6.56
CA ILE A 158 -5.47 7.08 7.34
C ILE A 158 -5.52 7.73 8.73
N THR A 159 -6.47 8.59 8.95
CA THR A 159 -6.69 9.29 10.24
C THR A 159 -7.81 8.67 11.06
N HIS A 160 -8.50 7.68 10.51
CA HIS A 160 -9.53 6.89 11.18
C HIS A 160 -9.60 5.49 10.54
N PRO A 161 -9.75 4.41 11.32
CA PRO A 161 -9.76 3.03 10.78
C PRO A 161 -10.74 2.79 9.63
N ALA A 162 -11.95 3.35 9.69
CA ALA A 162 -12.96 3.16 8.65
C ALA A 162 -12.54 3.68 7.26
N GLN A 163 -11.55 4.57 7.17
CA GLN A 163 -11.10 5.11 5.88
C GLN A 163 -10.53 4.02 4.96
N ILE A 164 -9.93 2.94 5.51
CA ILE A 164 -9.38 1.87 4.66
C ILE A 164 -10.45 1.17 3.81
N LEU A 165 -11.73 1.22 4.24
CA LEU A 165 -12.85 0.65 3.48
C LEU A 165 -13.05 1.30 2.11
N SER A 166 -12.60 2.54 1.94
CA SER A 166 -12.60 3.25 0.66
C SER A 166 -11.20 3.42 0.07
N SER A 167 -10.19 3.72 0.90
CA SER A 167 -8.84 4.03 0.44
C SER A 167 -8.16 2.84 -0.24
N LEU A 168 -8.27 1.64 0.34
CA LEU A 168 -7.64 0.45 -0.28
C LEU A 168 -8.28 0.06 -1.61
N PRO A 169 -9.61 -0.02 -1.75
CA PRO A 169 -10.23 -0.26 -3.05
C PRO A 169 -9.89 0.79 -4.11
N GLN A 170 -9.83 2.08 -3.74
CA GLN A 170 -9.45 3.15 -4.66
C GLN A 170 -7.98 3.06 -5.08
N ALA A 171 -7.07 2.76 -4.14
CA ALA A 171 -5.67 2.52 -4.43
C ALA A 171 -5.50 1.35 -5.41
N VAL A 172 -6.19 0.23 -5.18
CA VAL A 172 -6.17 -0.94 -6.07
C VAL A 172 -6.72 -0.58 -7.45
N ALA A 173 -7.87 0.10 -7.52
CA ALA A 173 -8.46 0.53 -8.78
C ALA A 173 -7.50 1.41 -9.59
N THR A 174 -6.83 2.38 -8.94
CA THR A 174 -5.82 3.24 -9.57
C THR A 174 -4.62 2.44 -10.10
N MET A 175 -4.12 1.50 -9.30
CA MET A 175 -2.97 0.67 -9.70
C MET A 175 -3.29 -0.30 -10.84
N LEU A 176 -4.56 -0.67 -11.02
CA LEU A 176 -5.02 -1.57 -12.10
C LEU A 176 -5.58 -0.84 -13.32
N ASP A 177 -5.71 0.49 -13.27
CA ASP A 177 -6.22 1.27 -14.40
C ASP A 177 -5.28 1.16 -15.60
N PRO A 178 -5.75 0.76 -16.80
CA PRO A 178 -4.89 0.60 -17.96
C PRO A 178 -4.39 1.93 -18.55
N GLY A 179 -5.15 3.01 -18.37
CA GLY A 179 -4.86 4.36 -18.89
C GLY A 179 -3.99 5.19 -17.96
N ASP A 180 -4.27 5.13 -16.65
CA ASP A 180 -3.63 5.97 -15.63
C ASP A 180 -2.94 5.17 -14.52
N CYS A 181 -2.48 3.97 -14.84
CA CYS A 181 -1.74 3.11 -13.91
C CYS A 181 -0.53 3.83 -13.32
N GLY A 182 -0.28 3.59 -12.05
CA GLY A 182 0.89 4.10 -11.34
C GLY A 182 0.89 3.68 -9.88
N PRO A 183 1.85 4.15 -9.09
CA PRO A 183 1.96 3.79 -7.70
C PRO A 183 0.86 4.43 -6.85
N ALA A 184 0.49 3.74 -5.78
CA ALA A 184 -0.34 4.26 -4.71
C ALA A 184 0.48 4.39 -3.42
N PHE A 185 0.16 5.39 -2.61
CA PHE A 185 0.74 5.60 -1.30
C PHE A 185 -0.36 5.68 -0.24
N ILE A 186 -0.14 4.98 0.87
CA ILE A 186 -0.98 5.08 2.07
C ILE A 186 -0.09 5.34 3.28
N GLY A 187 -0.29 6.49 3.91
CA GLY A 187 0.29 6.82 5.21
C GLY A 187 -0.56 6.22 6.33
N LEU A 188 0.08 5.45 7.20
CA LEU A 188 -0.56 4.76 8.30
C LEU A 188 -0.01 5.27 9.63
N PRO A 189 -0.63 6.27 10.27
CA PRO A 189 -0.24 6.75 11.58
C PRO A 189 -0.17 5.63 12.61
N GLN A 190 0.81 5.71 13.48
CA GLN A 190 1.16 4.62 14.39
C GLN A 190 0.02 4.29 15.36
N ASP A 191 -0.70 5.29 15.87
CA ASP A 191 -1.87 5.13 16.73
C ASP A 191 -3.02 4.47 15.97
N ILE A 192 -3.30 4.93 14.75
CA ILE A 192 -4.36 4.34 13.90
C ILE A 192 -4.03 2.91 13.48
N ALA A 193 -2.77 2.60 13.20
CA ALA A 193 -2.35 1.25 12.83
C ALA A 193 -2.73 0.21 13.89
N ALA A 194 -2.62 0.57 15.16
CA ALA A 194 -2.92 -0.27 16.31
C ALA A 194 -4.40 -0.18 16.76
N GLU A 195 -5.16 0.78 16.28
CA GLU A 195 -6.55 0.98 16.67
C GLU A 195 -7.45 -0.15 16.14
N ALA A 196 -8.26 -0.73 17.04
CA ALA A 196 -9.23 -1.75 16.69
C ALA A 196 -10.56 -1.14 16.27
N TYR A 197 -11.13 -1.67 15.18
CA TYR A 197 -12.39 -1.22 14.63
C TYR A 197 -13.25 -2.42 14.20
N ASP A 198 -14.56 -2.25 14.14
CA ASP A 198 -15.50 -3.29 13.71
C ASP A 198 -15.67 -3.25 12.18
N PHE A 199 -14.76 -3.93 11.48
CA PHE A 199 -14.77 -3.98 10.01
C PHE A 199 -15.85 -4.94 9.51
N PRO A 200 -16.60 -4.60 8.43
CA PRO A 200 -17.51 -5.55 7.79
C PRO A 200 -16.77 -6.81 7.31
N GLU A 201 -17.25 -8.01 7.63
CA GLU A 201 -16.63 -9.27 7.19
C GLU A 201 -16.49 -9.33 5.66
N ALA A 202 -17.46 -8.81 4.93
CA ALA A 202 -17.45 -8.76 3.46
C ALA A 202 -16.26 -7.96 2.87
N PHE A 203 -15.61 -7.10 3.67
CA PHE A 203 -14.41 -6.38 3.23
C PHE A 203 -13.22 -7.32 2.99
N PHE A 204 -13.27 -8.51 3.56
CA PHE A 204 -12.23 -9.54 3.46
C PHE A 204 -12.61 -10.69 2.53
N ASP A 205 -13.71 -10.56 1.80
CA ASP A 205 -14.10 -11.55 0.80
C ASP A 205 -13.08 -11.58 -0.35
N THR A 206 -12.77 -12.77 -0.83
CA THR A 206 -11.87 -12.93 -1.97
C THR A 206 -12.42 -12.21 -3.20
N HIS A 207 -11.59 -11.33 -3.77
CA HIS A 207 -11.93 -10.61 -4.99
C HIS A 207 -10.90 -10.89 -6.09
N VAL A 208 -11.38 -11.46 -7.21
CA VAL A 208 -10.54 -11.75 -8.38
C VAL A 208 -10.65 -10.59 -9.38
N HIS A 209 -9.58 -9.83 -9.53
CA HIS A 209 -9.51 -8.71 -10.45
C HIS A 209 -9.25 -9.17 -11.88
N THR A 210 -10.04 -8.65 -12.80
CA THR A 210 -9.73 -8.72 -14.23
C THR A 210 -9.04 -7.43 -14.65
N ILE A 211 -7.78 -7.50 -15.05
CA ILE A 211 -7.02 -6.33 -15.49
C ILE A 211 -7.41 -6.01 -16.93
N PRO A 212 -8.08 -4.87 -17.18
CA PRO A 212 -8.53 -4.52 -18.52
C PRO A 212 -7.33 -4.31 -19.46
N ARG A 213 -7.41 -4.88 -20.65
CA ARG A 213 -6.43 -4.62 -21.71
C ARG A 213 -7.18 -4.06 -22.92
N PRO A 214 -6.97 -2.79 -23.28
CA PRO A 214 -7.58 -2.21 -24.46
C PRO A 214 -7.27 -3.05 -25.69
N ARG A 215 -8.30 -3.41 -26.45
CA ARG A 215 -8.10 -4.08 -27.73
C ARG A 215 -7.59 -3.06 -28.73
N PRO A 216 -6.61 -3.42 -29.59
CA PRO A 216 -6.17 -2.53 -30.65
C PRO A 216 -7.33 -2.30 -31.66
N ASP A 217 -7.41 -1.10 -32.19
CA ASP A 217 -8.32 -0.79 -33.29
C ASP A 217 -7.89 -1.58 -34.54
N LEU A 218 -8.82 -2.35 -35.11
CA LEU A 218 -8.52 -3.19 -36.27
C LEU A 218 -8.10 -2.38 -37.49
N THR A 219 -8.57 -1.14 -37.65
CA THR A 219 -8.17 -0.26 -38.75
C THR A 219 -6.75 0.27 -38.59
N GLN A 220 -6.27 0.36 -37.34
CA GLN A 220 -4.87 0.72 -37.05
C GLN A 220 -3.91 -0.46 -37.23
N LEU A 221 -4.37 -1.69 -36.98
CA LEU A 221 -3.59 -2.90 -37.21
C LEU A 221 -3.41 -3.25 -38.69
N ALA A 222 -4.32 -2.77 -39.55
CA ALA A 222 -4.27 -3.02 -41.00
C ALA A 222 -3.36 -2.04 -41.76
N LYS A 223 -2.75 -1.08 -41.09
CA LYS A 223 -1.77 -0.13 -41.62
C LYS A 223 -0.34 -0.57 -41.34
#